data_53309ce68c3be2222f83f84d348e6121
#
_entry.id   53309ce68c3be2222f83f84d348e6121
#
_cell.length_a   1.000
_cell.length_b   1.000
_cell.length_c   1.000
_cell.angle_alpha   90.00
_cell.angle_beta   90.00
_cell.angle_gamma   90.00
#
_symmetry.space_group_name_H-M   'P 1'
#
loop_
_entity.id
_entity.type
_entity.pdbx_description
1 polymer ?
#
loop_
_entity_poly.entity_id
_entity_poly.type
_entity_poly.pdbx_seq_one_letter_code
_entity_poly.pdbx_strand_id
1 'polypeptide(L)'
;MLKHCPSAFFVWLCLFHQASWIYGQANSAAAAISSQTQQDQQLRTQLKQTEEMAQPKEDPQSKLLVAKALPQDMGEVNILGNQPTQPWFFITVDTQAFYNSNVLYAASIDNTFGAWQIITTPEIGFAPAIQDETYKMLSPRAGFRYQFFTYAQAEPPKGDFATTGPSALNFETANPYVGVGWKVDDDLSFDFSLQANLYQGSAPGTLTGRNRSSYVNFLDEYPLAWQASWSHPVEEIHFFSITARASYVWANPSNFSRTDHNLTVSWSMAPTQELTLQFYASARLAKYTGIQLPPPNFDNYDRLDIQQTYGASITWSPVEYVSLRGFVSWTKSDSTQVADTGTFEALNAGTGLNLIYRF
;
A
#
# COMPACT_ATOMS: atom_id res chain seq x y z
N MET A 1 -28.28 53.25 28.94
CA MET A 1 -28.01 53.23 27.49
C MET A 1 -26.72 52.41 27.27
N LEU A 2 -26.90 51.12 27.02
CA LEU A 2 -25.77 50.22 26.67
C LEU A 2 -25.72 50.17 25.11
N LYS A 3 -24.65 50.72 24.55
CA LYS A 3 -24.33 50.56 23.11
C LYS A 3 -23.76 49.19 22.90
N HIS A 4 -24.52 48.30 22.31
CA HIS A 4 -24.03 46.99 21.88
C HIS A 4 -22.99 47.19 20.77
N CYS A 5 -21.82 46.56 20.96
CA CYS A 5 -20.71 46.53 20.02
C CYS A 5 -20.93 45.33 19.09
N PRO A 6 -21.29 45.53 17.79
CA PRO A 6 -21.52 44.42 16.86
C PRO A 6 -20.22 43.76 16.35
N SER A 7 -19.05 44.29 16.71
CA SER A 7 -17.76 43.81 16.21
C SER A 7 -17.30 42.51 16.81
N ALA A 8 -17.73 42.14 18.02
CA ALA A 8 -17.33 40.88 18.66
C ALA A 8 -18.01 39.66 18.00
N PHE A 9 -19.21 39.81 17.47
CA PHE A 9 -19.94 38.73 16.82
C PHE A 9 -19.35 38.41 15.42
N PHE A 10 -18.87 39.41 14.70
CA PHE A 10 -18.23 39.22 13.40
C PHE A 10 -16.86 38.55 13.51
N VAL A 11 -16.07 38.89 14.52
CA VAL A 11 -14.77 38.23 14.77
C VAL A 11 -14.97 36.76 15.16
N TRP A 12 -16.01 36.46 15.94
CA TRP A 12 -16.34 35.07 16.30
C TRP A 12 -16.82 34.26 15.10
N LEU A 13 -17.62 34.84 14.23
CA LEU A 13 -18.08 34.18 12.99
C LEU A 13 -16.92 33.90 12.02
N CYS A 14 -15.97 34.85 11.89
CA CYS A 14 -14.76 34.63 11.07
C CYS A 14 -13.82 33.55 11.64
N LEU A 15 -13.67 33.48 12.96
CA LEU A 15 -12.88 32.43 13.61
C LEU A 15 -13.53 31.04 13.48
N PHE A 16 -14.86 30.96 13.55
CA PHE A 16 -15.57 29.70 13.29
C PHE A 16 -15.49 29.27 11.83
N HIS A 17 -15.55 30.21 10.89
CA HIS A 17 -15.41 29.90 9.46
C HIS A 17 -13.99 29.41 9.11
N GLN A 18 -12.96 30.00 9.68
CA GLN A 18 -11.59 29.54 9.50
C GLN A 18 -11.33 28.18 10.18
N ALA A 19 -11.91 27.90 11.35
CA ALA A 19 -11.77 26.62 12.01
C ALA A 19 -12.43 25.49 11.21
N SER A 20 -13.61 25.70 10.62
CA SER A 20 -14.27 24.68 9.80
C SER A 20 -13.51 24.36 8.50
N TRP A 21 -12.85 25.33 7.90
CA TRP A 21 -11.99 25.11 6.72
C TRP A 21 -10.74 24.31 7.05
N ILE A 22 -10.09 24.59 8.18
CA ILE A 22 -8.90 23.88 8.63
C ILE A 22 -9.19 22.39 8.91
N TYR A 23 -10.33 22.09 9.53
CA TYR A 23 -10.75 20.70 9.78
C TYR A 23 -11.12 19.96 8.49
N GLY A 24 -11.74 20.61 7.53
CA GLY A 24 -12.08 20.03 6.22
C GLY A 24 -10.82 19.57 5.45
N GLN A 25 -9.76 20.38 5.45
CA GLN A 25 -8.51 20.07 4.75
C GLN A 25 -7.70 18.97 5.41
N ALA A 26 -7.64 18.92 6.76
CA ALA A 26 -6.97 17.85 7.48
C ALA A 26 -7.59 16.49 7.16
N ASN A 27 -8.93 16.45 7.05
CA ASN A 27 -9.66 15.23 6.74
C ASN A 27 -9.48 14.80 5.28
N SER A 28 -9.41 15.75 4.33
CA SER A 28 -9.14 15.43 2.93
C SER A 28 -7.71 14.89 2.74
N ALA A 29 -6.74 15.50 3.39
CA ALA A 29 -5.35 15.00 3.40
C ALA A 29 -5.27 13.61 4.03
N ALA A 30 -5.92 13.36 5.16
CA ALA A 30 -5.94 12.05 5.81
C ALA A 30 -6.61 10.97 4.93
N ALA A 31 -7.71 11.30 4.25
CA ALA A 31 -8.37 10.39 3.31
C ALA A 31 -7.48 10.08 2.09
N ALA A 32 -6.80 11.09 1.54
CA ALA A 32 -5.86 10.94 0.45
C ALA A 32 -4.67 10.06 0.85
N ILE A 33 -4.08 10.30 2.01
CA ILE A 33 -2.98 9.54 2.60
C ILE A 33 -3.37 8.08 2.81
N SER A 34 -4.53 7.83 3.40
CA SER A 34 -5.06 6.47 3.59
C SER A 34 -5.24 5.73 2.27
N SER A 35 -5.83 6.39 1.26
CA SER A 35 -6.01 5.82 -0.08
C SER A 35 -4.67 5.49 -0.75
N GLN A 36 -3.68 6.37 -0.61
CA GLN A 36 -2.35 6.19 -1.18
C GLN A 36 -1.58 5.05 -0.52
N THR A 37 -1.60 4.97 0.81
CA THR A 37 -0.96 3.87 1.54
C THR A 37 -1.55 2.52 1.13
N GLN A 38 -2.86 2.47 0.90
CA GLN A 38 -3.52 1.26 0.42
C GLN A 38 -3.14 0.91 -1.02
N GLN A 39 -3.02 1.89 -1.92
CA GLN A 39 -2.52 1.65 -3.28
C GLN A 39 -1.10 1.09 -3.27
N ASP A 40 -0.20 1.67 -2.46
CA ASP A 40 1.16 1.16 -2.30
C ASP A 40 1.17 -0.28 -1.76
N GLN A 41 0.33 -0.59 -0.77
CA GLN A 41 0.19 -1.95 -0.25
C GLN A 41 -0.33 -2.93 -1.30
N GLN A 42 -1.29 -2.53 -2.14
CA GLN A 42 -1.79 -3.35 -3.23
C GLN A 42 -0.72 -3.65 -4.27
N LEU A 43 0.02 -2.62 -4.71
CA LEU A 43 1.14 -2.77 -5.63
C LEU A 43 2.20 -3.72 -5.06
N ARG A 44 2.56 -3.58 -3.78
CA ARG A 44 3.52 -4.48 -3.11
C ARG A 44 3.03 -5.91 -3.02
N THR A 45 1.75 -6.13 -2.75
CA THR A 45 1.18 -7.48 -2.70
C THR A 45 1.24 -8.15 -4.08
N GLN A 46 0.91 -7.41 -5.12
CA GLN A 46 0.99 -7.89 -6.51
C GLN A 46 2.44 -8.22 -6.91
N LEU A 47 3.39 -7.36 -6.51
CA LEU A 47 4.81 -7.59 -6.79
C LEU A 47 5.34 -8.83 -6.10
N LYS A 48 5.01 -9.05 -4.82
CA LYS A 48 5.40 -10.28 -4.11
C LYS A 48 4.86 -11.52 -4.81
N GLN A 49 3.61 -11.50 -5.27
CA GLN A 49 3.03 -12.61 -6.02
C GLN A 49 3.77 -12.85 -7.34
N THR A 50 4.14 -11.78 -8.04
CA THR A 50 4.89 -11.89 -9.30
C THR A 50 6.32 -12.39 -9.08
N GLU A 51 7.00 -11.93 -8.03
CA GLU A 51 8.33 -12.41 -7.64
C GLU A 51 8.30 -13.88 -7.22
N GLU A 52 7.28 -14.31 -6.48
CA GLU A 52 7.10 -15.72 -6.09
C GLU A 52 6.82 -16.63 -7.30
N MET A 53 6.11 -16.13 -8.32
CA MET A 53 5.86 -16.87 -9.56
C MET A 53 7.08 -16.94 -10.48
N ALA A 54 7.92 -15.90 -10.49
CA ALA A 54 9.14 -15.84 -11.29
C ALA A 54 10.30 -16.65 -10.71
N GLN A 55 10.23 -17.11 -9.46
CA GLN A 55 11.25 -17.99 -8.90
C GLN A 55 11.26 -19.33 -9.65
N PRO A 56 12.41 -19.80 -10.14
CA PRO A 56 12.49 -21.08 -10.83
C PRO A 56 11.96 -22.17 -9.88
N LYS A 57 10.93 -22.90 -10.28
CA LYS A 57 10.55 -24.13 -9.59
C LYS A 57 11.78 -25.03 -9.68
N GLU A 58 12.44 -25.30 -8.56
CA GLU A 58 13.54 -26.27 -8.52
C GLU A 58 13.01 -27.56 -9.13
N ASP A 59 13.58 -27.93 -10.27
CA ASP A 59 13.19 -29.15 -10.98
C ASP A 59 13.47 -30.35 -10.05
N PRO A 60 12.45 -31.11 -9.62
CA PRO A 60 12.64 -32.30 -8.81
C PRO A 60 13.57 -33.32 -9.47
N GLN A 61 13.70 -33.26 -10.79
CA GLN A 61 14.60 -34.14 -11.56
C GLN A 61 16.07 -33.76 -11.40
N SER A 62 16.42 -32.51 -11.08
CA SER A 62 17.82 -32.12 -10.83
C SER A 62 18.38 -32.78 -9.56
N LYS A 63 17.55 -33.02 -8.55
CA LYS A 63 17.91 -33.75 -7.33
C LYS A 63 18.12 -35.25 -7.60
N LEU A 64 17.42 -35.84 -8.56
CA LEU A 64 17.55 -37.23 -8.97
C LEU A 64 18.79 -37.48 -9.83
N LEU A 65 19.26 -36.51 -10.60
CA LEU A 65 20.46 -36.65 -11.44
C LEU A 65 21.75 -36.66 -10.64
N VAL A 66 21.82 -35.93 -9.53
CA VAL A 66 22.98 -35.94 -8.60
C VAL A 66 23.05 -37.27 -7.84
N ALA A 67 21.95 -37.90 -7.52
CA ALA A 67 21.90 -39.20 -6.85
C ALA A 67 22.32 -40.38 -7.74
N LYS A 68 22.21 -40.25 -9.09
CA LYS A 68 22.59 -41.30 -10.05
C LYS A 68 24.09 -41.34 -10.42
N ALA A 69 24.87 -40.35 -10.03
CA ALA A 69 26.27 -40.22 -10.41
C ALA A 69 27.26 -40.77 -9.35
N LEU A 70 26.77 -41.37 -8.26
CA LEU A 70 27.63 -41.98 -7.23
C LEU A 70 27.91 -43.45 -7.60
N PRO A 71 29.18 -43.91 -7.54
CA PRO A 71 29.51 -45.31 -7.78
C PRO A 71 28.80 -46.22 -6.77
N GLN A 72 28.29 -47.34 -7.24
CA GLN A 72 27.49 -48.35 -6.52
C GLN A 72 28.20 -49.07 -5.36
N ASP A 73 29.42 -48.68 -5.00
CA ASP A 73 30.28 -49.43 -4.08
C ASP A 73 30.56 -48.73 -2.72
N MET A 74 29.89 -47.61 -2.47
CA MET A 74 29.84 -47.03 -1.12
C MET A 74 28.45 -47.27 -0.56
N GLY A 75 28.38 -48.19 0.46
CA GLY A 75 27.13 -48.53 1.14
C GLY A 75 26.28 -47.32 1.45
N GLU A 76 24.95 -47.52 1.67
CA GLU A 76 23.95 -46.46 1.84
C GLU A 76 24.46 -45.30 2.70
N VAL A 77 25.13 -44.36 2.07
CA VAL A 77 25.40 -43.05 2.64
C VAL A 77 24.06 -42.31 2.52
N ASN A 78 23.29 -42.33 3.59
CA ASN A 78 22.22 -41.34 3.77
C ASN A 78 22.90 -39.98 3.80
N ILE A 79 23.09 -39.40 2.63
CA ILE A 79 23.32 -37.97 2.52
C ILE A 79 22.01 -37.36 3.03
N LEU A 80 21.98 -37.09 4.34
CA LEU A 80 21.06 -36.10 4.90
C LEU A 80 21.34 -34.82 4.11
N GLY A 81 20.65 -34.67 2.97
CA GLY A 81 20.72 -33.48 2.18
C GLY A 81 20.39 -32.38 3.16
N ASN A 82 21.33 -31.49 3.44
CA ASN A 82 21.01 -30.22 4.05
C ASN A 82 19.96 -29.59 3.14
N GLN A 83 18.70 -29.81 3.48
CA GLN A 83 17.66 -28.97 2.91
C GLN A 83 18.08 -27.55 3.28
N PRO A 84 18.30 -26.66 2.32
CA PRO A 84 18.66 -25.30 2.63
C PRO A 84 17.60 -24.80 3.61
N THR A 85 18.01 -24.52 4.85
CA THR A 85 17.12 -23.97 5.86
C THR A 85 16.60 -22.68 5.28
N GLN A 86 15.31 -22.64 4.95
CA GLN A 86 14.72 -21.43 4.42
C GLN A 86 14.93 -20.32 5.45
N PRO A 87 15.47 -19.17 5.04
CA PRO A 87 15.72 -18.09 5.96
C PRO A 87 14.40 -17.58 6.54
N TRP A 88 14.34 -17.43 7.85
CA TRP A 88 13.12 -17.03 8.56
C TRP A 88 13.01 -15.51 8.72
N PHE A 89 14.14 -14.83 8.67
CA PHE A 89 14.20 -13.39 8.85
C PHE A 89 14.53 -12.70 7.54
N PHE A 90 13.99 -11.51 7.37
CA PHE A 90 14.32 -10.68 6.22
C PHE A 90 14.38 -9.21 6.61
N ILE A 91 15.18 -8.46 5.87
CA ILE A 91 15.20 -7.00 5.85
C ILE A 91 14.97 -6.59 4.42
N THR A 92 14.05 -5.64 4.20
CA THR A 92 13.85 -5.04 2.89
C THR A 92 13.94 -3.52 2.96
N VAL A 93 14.38 -2.90 1.87
CA VAL A 93 14.25 -1.46 1.65
C VAL A 93 13.68 -1.28 0.26
N ASP A 94 12.47 -0.76 0.18
CA ASP A 94 11.82 -0.39 -1.06
C ASP A 94 11.78 1.13 -1.17
N THR A 95 12.23 1.67 -2.29
CA THR A 95 12.15 3.10 -2.59
C THR A 95 11.51 3.30 -3.94
N GLN A 96 10.47 4.13 -4.00
CA GLN A 96 9.75 4.47 -5.21
C GLN A 96 9.83 5.98 -5.42
N ALA A 97 10.02 6.40 -6.66
CA ALA A 97 9.94 7.80 -7.08
C ALA A 97 9.01 7.89 -8.29
N PHE A 98 7.90 8.63 -8.16
CA PHE A 98 6.91 8.73 -9.21
C PHE A 98 6.22 10.09 -9.22
N TYR A 99 5.73 10.46 -10.40
CA TYR A 99 4.84 11.59 -10.58
C TYR A 99 3.40 11.15 -10.31
N ASN A 100 2.67 11.95 -9.53
CA ASN A 100 1.23 11.84 -9.33
C ASN A 100 0.56 13.12 -9.83
N SER A 101 -0.36 12.98 -10.80
CA SER A 101 -1.03 14.11 -11.42
C SER A 101 -2.08 14.81 -10.52
N ASN A 102 -2.49 14.16 -9.44
CA ASN A 102 -3.47 14.68 -8.49
C ASN A 102 -3.09 14.29 -7.06
N VAL A 103 -2.11 14.96 -6.52
CA VAL A 103 -1.52 14.61 -5.21
C VAL A 103 -2.48 14.79 -4.04
N LEU A 104 -3.51 15.63 -4.18
CA LEU A 104 -4.53 15.86 -3.15
C LEU A 104 -5.73 14.91 -3.28
N TYR A 105 -5.80 14.14 -4.38
CA TYR A 105 -6.98 13.32 -4.69
C TYR A 105 -8.29 14.12 -4.64
N ALA A 106 -8.23 15.36 -5.17
CA ALA A 106 -9.32 16.30 -5.18
C ALA A 106 -10.17 16.16 -6.46
N ALA A 107 -11.48 16.39 -6.35
CA ALA A 107 -12.41 16.38 -7.47
C ALA A 107 -12.32 17.65 -8.33
N SER A 108 -12.04 18.79 -7.70
CA SER A 108 -11.99 20.08 -8.38
C SER A 108 -10.65 20.30 -9.06
N ILE A 109 -10.69 20.70 -10.35
CA ILE A 109 -9.50 21.05 -11.12
C ILE A 109 -8.76 22.27 -10.52
N ASP A 110 -9.45 23.12 -9.78
CA ASP A 110 -8.85 24.30 -9.13
C ASP A 110 -7.96 23.90 -7.94
N ASN A 111 -8.22 22.72 -7.35
CA ASN A 111 -7.44 22.17 -6.24
C ASN A 111 -6.51 21.03 -6.66
N THR A 112 -6.51 20.66 -7.95
CA THR A 112 -5.69 19.57 -8.48
C THR A 112 -4.36 20.10 -8.94
N PHE A 113 -3.26 19.50 -8.49
CA PHE A 113 -1.92 19.73 -9.01
C PHE A 113 -1.06 18.48 -8.92
N GLY A 114 -0.09 18.38 -9.82
CA GLY A 114 0.85 17.25 -9.85
C GLY A 114 2.06 17.49 -8.96
N ALA A 115 2.56 16.42 -8.35
CA ALA A 115 3.79 16.44 -7.58
C ALA A 115 4.58 15.14 -7.75
N TRP A 116 5.91 15.23 -7.59
CA TRP A 116 6.75 14.06 -7.40
C TRP A 116 6.56 13.51 -5.99
N GLN A 117 6.43 12.21 -5.89
CA GLN A 117 6.37 11.49 -4.63
C GLN A 117 7.54 10.54 -4.53
N ILE A 118 8.19 10.52 -3.37
CA ILE A 118 9.23 9.57 -3.03
C ILE A 118 8.75 8.84 -1.79
N ILE A 119 8.58 7.51 -1.90
CA ILE A 119 8.20 6.65 -0.79
C ILE A 119 9.35 5.72 -0.50
N THR A 120 9.92 5.80 0.70
CA THR A 120 10.97 4.88 1.15
C THR A 120 10.44 4.04 2.30
N THR A 121 10.57 2.73 2.18
CA THR A 121 10.00 1.76 3.12
C THR A 121 11.04 0.74 3.55
N PRO A 122 11.77 0.97 4.63
CA PRO A 122 12.47 -0.08 5.36
C PRO A 122 11.46 -1.01 6.06
N GLU A 123 11.72 -2.30 6.00
CA GLU A 123 10.94 -3.34 6.67
C GLU A 123 11.85 -4.41 7.24
N ILE A 124 11.55 -4.88 8.44
CA ILE A 124 12.14 -6.07 9.05
C ILE A 124 11.02 -7.05 9.39
N GLY A 125 11.22 -8.32 9.10
CA GLY A 125 10.18 -9.31 9.33
C GLY A 125 10.73 -10.70 9.59
N PHE A 126 9.82 -11.51 10.12
CA PHE A 126 9.96 -12.93 10.37
C PHE A 126 8.85 -13.65 9.60
N ALA A 127 9.19 -14.61 8.74
CA ALA A 127 8.25 -15.33 7.89
C ALA A 127 8.76 -16.75 7.60
N PRO A 128 8.71 -17.68 8.57
CA PRO A 128 9.06 -19.07 8.33
C PRO A 128 8.04 -19.71 7.39
N ALA A 129 8.50 -20.57 6.50
CA ALA A 129 7.65 -21.47 5.74
C ALA A 129 7.58 -22.83 6.44
N ILE A 130 6.39 -23.23 6.85
CA ILE A 130 6.13 -24.52 7.48
C ILE A 130 5.47 -25.40 6.43
N GLN A 131 6.19 -26.41 5.96
CA GLN A 131 5.67 -27.41 5.03
C GLN A 131 5.11 -28.59 5.83
N ASP A 132 3.87 -28.97 5.57
CA ASP A 132 3.19 -30.11 6.16
C ASP A 132 2.43 -30.85 5.06
N GLU A 133 2.43 -32.20 5.12
CA GLU A 133 1.73 -33.03 4.12
C GLU A 133 0.22 -32.75 4.08
N THR A 134 -0.35 -32.33 5.21
CA THR A 134 -1.80 -32.07 5.37
C THR A 134 -2.17 -30.67 4.93
N TYR A 135 -1.35 -29.66 5.27
CA TYR A 135 -1.65 -28.22 5.07
C TYR A 135 -0.87 -27.59 3.92
N LYS A 136 -0.09 -28.38 3.19
CA LYS A 136 0.84 -28.00 2.12
C LYS A 136 1.85 -26.96 2.56
N MET A 137 1.50 -25.69 2.71
CA MET A 137 2.41 -24.67 3.23
C MET A 137 1.67 -23.63 4.07
N LEU A 138 2.10 -23.48 5.31
CA LEU A 138 1.66 -22.43 6.22
C LEU A 138 2.82 -21.48 6.47
N SER A 139 2.58 -20.18 6.34
CA SER A 139 3.60 -19.13 6.52
C SER A 139 3.14 -18.10 7.54
N PRO A 140 3.31 -18.35 8.84
CA PRO A 140 3.10 -17.31 9.84
C PRO A 140 4.13 -16.20 9.62
N ARG A 141 3.72 -14.95 9.86
CA ARG A 141 4.61 -13.81 9.68
C ARG A 141 4.34 -12.73 10.70
N ALA A 142 5.39 -12.02 11.05
CA ALA A 142 5.32 -10.81 11.87
C ALA A 142 6.42 -9.86 11.41
N GLY A 143 6.18 -8.57 11.53
CA GLY A 143 7.18 -7.61 11.12
C GLY A 143 6.82 -6.19 11.50
N PHE A 144 7.74 -5.32 11.17
CA PHE A 144 7.60 -3.89 11.35
C PHE A 144 8.07 -3.20 10.07
N ARG A 145 7.21 -2.34 9.55
CA ARG A 145 7.47 -1.50 8.39
C ARG A 145 7.40 -0.05 8.82
N TYR A 146 8.30 0.76 8.30
CA TYR A 146 8.25 2.20 8.45
C TYR A 146 8.27 2.84 7.06
N GLN A 147 7.40 3.83 6.81
CA GLN A 147 7.29 4.46 5.49
C GLN A 147 7.49 5.97 5.63
N PHE A 148 8.32 6.50 4.76
CA PHE A 148 8.55 7.93 4.61
C PHE A 148 7.91 8.39 3.31
N PHE A 149 6.96 9.30 3.39
CA PHE A 149 6.32 9.92 2.24
C PHE A 149 6.84 11.34 2.08
N THR A 150 7.55 11.60 0.99
CA THR A 150 8.14 12.90 0.67
C THR A 150 7.58 13.40 -0.64
N TYR A 151 7.14 14.65 -0.66
CA TYR A 151 6.58 15.30 -1.82
C TYR A 151 7.48 16.41 -2.30
N ALA A 152 7.74 16.46 -3.61
CA ALA A 152 8.51 17.48 -4.27
C ALA A 152 7.68 18.14 -5.38
N GLN A 153 7.95 19.40 -5.63
CA GLN A 153 7.20 20.18 -6.60
C GLN A 153 7.44 19.66 -8.03
N ALA A 154 6.35 19.38 -8.76
CA ALA A 154 6.36 19.13 -10.20
C ALA A 154 5.58 20.24 -10.93
N GLU A 155 4.44 20.66 -10.37
CA GLU A 155 3.60 21.72 -10.89
C GLU A 155 3.43 22.83 -9.83
N PRO A 156 3.07 24.05 -10.21
CA PRO A 156 2.74 25.09 -9.25
C PRO A 156 1.59 24.64 -8.34
N PRO A 157 1.81 24.60 -7.01
CA PRO A 157 0.76 24.23 -6.08
C PRO A 157 -0.42 25.21 -6.15
N LYS A 158 -1.63 24.71 -5.96
CA LYS A 158 -2.87 25.49 -6.01
C LYS A 158 -3.52 25.58 -4.63
N GLY A 159 -4.49 26.47 -4.49
CA GLY A 159 -5.24 26.65 -3.25
C GLY A 159 -4.33 27.01 -2.08
N ASP A 160 -4.57 26.39 -0.94
CA ASP A 160 -3.82 26.66 0.31
C ASP A 160 -2.37 26.19 0.29
N PHE A 161 -2.01 25.33 -0.68
CA PHE A 161 -0.63 24.88 -0.87
C PHE A 161 0.21 25.83 -1.74
N ALA A 162 -0.39 26.87 -2.31
CA ALA A 162 0.31 27.85 -3.15
C ALA A 162 1.49 28.53 -2.44
N THR A 163 1.41 28.71 -1.12
CA THR A 163 2.45 29.35 -0.32
C THR A 163 3.41 28.37 0.36
N THR A 164 2.94 27.14 0.67
CA THR A 164 3.71 26.16 1.45
C THR A 164 4.37 25.08 0.62
N GLY A 165 3.85 24.90 -0.60
CA GLY A 165 4.30 23.88 -1.52
C GLY A 165 3.92 22.45 -1.11
N PRO A 166 4.16 21.44 -1.99
CA PRO A 166 3.76 20.05 -1.76
C PRO A 166 4.49 19.39 -0.59
N SER A 167 5.63 19.91 -0.15
CA SER A 167 6.36 19.36 1.02
C SER A 167 5.60 19.51 2.34
N ALA A 168 4.53 20.32 2.40
CA ALA A 168 3.63 20.36 3.55
C ALA A 168 2.81 19.05 3.71
N LEU A 169 2.73 18.25 2.65
CA LEU A 169 2.08 16.94 2.65
C LEU A 169 3.00 15.80 3.16
N ASN A 170 4.26 16.07 3.50
CA ASN A 170 5.17 15.04 3.98
C ASN A 170 4.64 14.41 5.28
N PHE A 171 4.63 13.08 5.31
CA PHE A 171 4.24 12.32 6.48
C PHE A 171 5.02 11.00 6.58
N GLU A 172 4.88 10.33 7.70
CA GLU A 172 5.51 9.06 7.98
C GLU A 172 4.46 8.08 8.53
N THR A 173 4.64 6.78 8.32
CA THR A 173 3.80 5.75 8.94
C THR A 173 4.63 4.65 9.58
N ALA A 174 4.22 4.23 10.77
CA ALA A 174 4.73 3.04 11.42
C ALA A 174 3.70 1.91 11.28
N ASN A 175 4.11 0.75 10.77
CA ASN A 175 3.21 -0.34 10.43
C ASN A 175 3.69 -1.68 11.04
N PRO A 176 3.49 -1.94 12.35
CA PRO A 176 3.61 -3.27 12.89
C PRO A 176 2.51 -4.18 12.32
N TYR A 177 2.86 -5.42 12.01
CA TYR A 177 1.90 -6.39 11.48
C TYR A 177 2.18 -7.82 11.94
N VAL A 178 1.12 -8.61 11.98
CA VAL A 178 1.16 -10.06 12.12
C VAL A 178 0.20 -10.67 11.11
N GLY A 179 0.49 -11.90 10.67
CA GLY A 179 -0.38 -12.56 9.72
C GLY A 179 -0.01 -14.03 9.53
N VAL A 180 -0.82 -14.71 8.74
CA VAL A 180 -0.59 -16.07 8.31
C VAL A 180 -1.02 -16.24 6.86
N GLY A 181 -0.11 -16.70 6.03
CA GLY A 181 -0.38 -17.17 4.68
C GLY A 181 -0.61 -18.68 4.70
N TRP A 182 -1.55 -19.15 3.91
CA TRP A 182 -1.85 -20.56 3.72
C TRP A 182 -1.95 -20.86 2.23
N LYS A 183 -1.00 -21.63 1.70
CA LYS A 183 -1.01 -22.11 0.32
C LYS A 183 -1.69 -23.49 0.30
N VAL A 184 -2.92 -23.55 -0.24
CA VAL A 184 -3.75 -24.77 -0.29
C VAL A 184 -3.27 -25.69 -1.41
N ASP A 185 -2.94 -25.13 -2.56
CA ASP A 185 -2.36 -25.84 -3.71
C ASP A 185 -1.43 -24.89 -4.50
N ASP A 186 -1.00 -25.30 -5.67
CA ASP A 186 -0.06 -24.49 -6.47
C ASP A 186 -0.68 -23.19 -6.97
N ASP A 187 -2.00 -23.18 -7.12
CA ASP A 187 -2.73 -22.05 -7.70
C ASP A 187 -3.46 -21.21 -6.64
N LEU A 188 -3.90 -21.80 -5.50
CA LEU A 188 -4.76 -21.15 -4.52
C LEU A 188 -4.04 -20.89 -3.19
N SER A 189 -4.11 -19.65 -2.73
CA SER A 189 -3.61 -19.24 -1.42
C SER A 189 -4.58 -18.32 -0.69
N PHE A 190 -4.53 -18.37 0.63
CA PHE A 190 -5.24 -17.49 1.54
C PHE A 190 -4.26 -16.73 2.41
N ASP A 191 -4.65 -15.53 2.83
CA ASP A 191 -3.87 -14.68 3.70
C ASP A 191 -4.77 -14.01 4.73
N PHE A 192 -4.34 -14.05 5.99
CA PHE A 192 -5.01 -13.35 7.10
C PHE A 192 -3.98 -12.44 7.76
N SER A 193 -4.33 -11.19 8.00
CA SER A 193 -3.41 -10.24 8.62
C SER A 193 -4.12 -9.22 9.50
N LEU A 194 -3.45 -8.87 10.59
CA LEU A 194 -3.74 -7.73 11.43
C LEU A 194 -2.55 -6.77 11.36
N GLN A 195 -2.80 -5.50 11.16
CA GLN A 195 -1.80 -4.47 11.02
C GLN A 195 -2.23 -3.24 11.81
N ALA A 196 -1.27 -2.41 12.25
CA ALA A 196 -1.54 -1.04 12.65
C ALA A 196 -0.87 -0.10 11.63
N ASN A 197 -1.56 0.97 11.24
CA ASN A 197 -1.01 2.07 10.45
C ASN A 197 -1.08 3.32 11.32
N LEU A 198 0.06 3.75 11.84
CA LEU A 198 0.17 4.90 12.74
C LEU A 198 0.76 6.06 11.93
N TYR A 199 -0.07 7.03 11.58
CA TYR A 199 0.29 8.14 10.70
C TYR A 199 0.75 9.35 11.50
N GLN A 200 1.92 9.87 11.13
CA GLN A 200 2.52 11.06 11.73
C GLN A 200 2.88 12.07 10.64
N GLY A 201 2.55 13.33 10.85
CA GLY A 201 2.84 14.37 9.88
C GLY A 201 2.78 15.75 10.49
N SER A 202 2.92 16.77 9.65
CA SER A 202 2.74 18.15 10.09
C SER A 202 1.33 18.36 10.63
N ALA A 203 1.19 19.01 11.78
CA ALA A 203 -0.12 19.31 12.34
C ALA A 203 -0.95 20.13 11.34
N PRO A 204 -2.23 19.76 11.10
CA PRO A 204 -3.12 20.57 10.27
C PRO A 204 -3.17 22.01 10.80
N GLY A 205 -2.93 22.98 9.93
CA GLY A 205 -2.90 24.41 10.29
C GLY A 205 -1.53 24.96 10.74
N THR A 206 -0.50 24.11 10.90
CA THR A 206 0.88 24.54 11.14
C THR A 206 1.76 24.31 9.92
N LEU A 207 1.38 24.86 8.79
CA LEU A 207 2.09 24.73 7.50
C LEU A 207 3.50 25.36 7.49
N THR A 208 3.96 25.90 8.61
CA THR A 208 5.22 26.66 8.70
C THR A 208 6.41 25.90 9.28
N GLY A 209 6.24 24.66 9.78
CA GLY A 209 7.30 24.01 10.53
C GLY A 209 7.75 22.68 9.95
N ARG A 210 8.85 22.67 9.19
CA ARG A 210 9.54 21.46 8.73
C ARG A 210 10.35 20.74 9.82
N ASN A 211 10.17 21.09 11.09
CA ASN A 211 10.86 20.41 12.18
C ASN A 211 10.12 19.14 12.55
N ARG A 212 10.78 17.97 12.48
CA ARG A 212 10.25 16.68 12.93
C ARG A 212 9.66 16.72 14.34
N SER A 213 10.10 17.64 15.17
CA SER A 213 9.57 17.87 16.51
C SER A 213 8.12 18.41 16.54
N SER A 214 7.58 18.83 15.40
CA SER A 214 6.18 19.29 15.26
C SER A 214 5.24 18.24 14.65
N TYR A 215 5.73 17.02 14.35
CA TYR A 215 4.90 15.94 13.86
C TYR A 215 3.97 15.46 14.97
N VAL A 216 2.70 15.29 14.61
CA VAL A 216 1.65 14.78 15.50
C VAL A 216 0.98 13.57 14.84
N ASN A 217 0.47 12.68 15.67
CA ASN A 217 -0.42 11.62 15.19
C ASN A 217 -1.73 12.26 14.76
N PHE A 218 -2.13 12.04 13.51
CA PHE A 218 -3.38 12.58 12.99
C PHE A 218 -4.39 11.51 12.59
N LEU A 219 -3.93 10.28 12.41
CA LEU A 219 -4.77 9.13 12.06
C LEU A 219 -4.08 7.85 12.51
N ASP A 220 -4.84 6.96 13.16
CA ASP A 220 -4.45 5.58 13.42
C ASP A 220 -5.46 4.66 12.76
N GLU A 221 -5.01 3.65 12.05
CA GLU A 221 -5.85 2.63 11.43
C GLU A 221 -5.39 1.23 11.85
N TYR A 222 -6.35 0.35 12.11
CA TYR A 222 -6.11 -1.03 12.51
C TYR A 222 -6.87 -1.98 11.58
N PRO A 223 -6.36 -2.25 10.35
CA PRO A 223 -6.99 -3.18 9.42
C PRO A 223 -6.83 -4.64 9.86
N LEU A 224 -7.95 -5.34 9.98
CA LEU A 224 -8.02 -6.79 9.98
C LEU A 224 -8.43 -7.22 8.57
N ALA A 225 -7.57 -7.94 7.88
CA ALA A 225 -7.76 -8.30 6.50
C ALA A 225 -7.69 -9.80 6.26
N TRP A 226 -8.46 -10.27 5.29
CA TRP A 226 -8.32 -11.56 4.67
C TRP A 226 -8.23 -11.39 3.14
N GLN A 227 -7.51 -12.29 2.49
CA GLN A 227 -7.28 -12.30 1.06
C GLN A 227 -7.33 -13.72 0.55
N ALA A 228 -7.92 -13.92 -0.62
CA ALA A 228 -7.83 -15.13 -1.41
C ALA A 228 -7.17 -14.79 -2.73
N SER A 229 -6.18 -15.55 -3.14
CA SER A 229 -5.46 -15.35 -4.39
C SER A 229 -5.44 -16.67 -5.16
N TRP A 230 -5.90 -16.61 -6.40
CA TRP A 230 -5.76 -17.68 -7.37
C TRP A 230 -4.82 -17.22 -8.47
N SER A 231 -3.83 -18.07 -8.80
CA SER A 231 -2.78 -17.75 -9.76
C SER A 231 -2.47 -18.98 -10.58
N HIS A 232 -2.64 -18.89 -11.90
CA HIS A 232 -2.51 -20.02 -12.80
C HIS A 232 -1.55 -19.70 -13.94
N PRO A 233 -0.54 -20.57 -14.21
CA PRO A 233 0.26 -20.48 -15.41
C PRO A 233 -0.59 -20.87 -16.62
N VAL A 234 -0.68 -19.98 -17.62
CA VAL A 234 -1.42 -20.25 -18.88
C VAL A 234 -0.49 -20.92 -19.90
N GLU A 235 0.77 -20.47 -19.93
CA GLU A 235 1.87 -21.00 -20.74
C GLU A 235 3.16 -20.89 -19.93
N GLU A 236 4.30 -21.33 -20.46
CA GLU A 236 5.59 -21.33 -19.76
C GLU A 236 5.99 -19.95 -19.20
N ILE A 237 5.61 -18.87 -19.88
CA ILE A 237 5.99 -17.49 -19.53
C ILE A 237 4.80 -16.61 -19.13
N HIS A 238 3.55 -17.10 -19.24
CA HIS A 238 2.34 -16.33 -18.98
C HIS A 238 1.65 -16.80 -17.71
N PHE A 239 1.26 -15.85 -16.86
CA PHE A 239 0.55 -16.09 -15.61
C PHE A 239 -0.68 -15.20 -15.54
N PHE A 240 -1.77 -15.76 -15.11
CA PHE A 240 -2.99 -15.04 -14.83
C PHE A 240 -3.32 -15.16 -13.35
N SER A 241 -3.71 -14.05 -12.69
CA SER A 241 -4.09 -14.11 -11.29
C SER A 241 -5.33 -13.27 -10.98
N ILE A 242 -6.10 -13.77 -10.02
CA ILE A 242 -7.25 -13.08 -9.42
C ILE A 242 -7.03 -13.04 -7.92
N THR A 243 -7.12 -11.85 -7.34
CA THR A 243 -6.99 -11.63 -5.91
C THR A 243 -8.23 -10.90 -5.39
N ALA A 244 -8.92 -11.52 -4.43
CA ALA A 244 -10.01 -10.91 -3.70
C ALA A 244 -9.56 -10.64 -2.26
N ARG A 245 -9.72 -9.40 -1.80
CA ARG A 245 -9.39 -8.99 -0.43
C ARG A 245 -10.58 -8.31 0.21
N ALA A 246 -10.83 -8.61 1.48
CA ALA A 246 -11.73 -7.83 2.31
C ALA A 246 -11.04 -7.47 3.62
N SER A 247 -11.36 -6.30 4.16
CA SER A 247 -10.87 -5.88 5.47
C SER A 247 -11.88 -5.04 6.21
N TYR A 248 -11.82 -5.10 7.53
CA TYR A 248 -12.43 -4.13 8.41
C TYR A 248 -11.33 -3.27 9.02
N VAL A 249 -11.47 -1.97 8.90
CA VAL A 249 -10.52 -0.98 9.37
C VAL A 249 -11.14 -0.21 10.53
N TRP A 250 -10.64 -0.44 11.74
CA TRP A 250 -10.91 0.46 12.87
C TRP A 250 -9.99 1.67 12.74
N ALA A 251 -10.51 2.85 12.94
CA ALA A 251 -9.73 4.07 12.85
C ALA A 251 -9.93 4.97 14.07
N ASN A 252 -8.91 5.76 14.36
CA ASN A 252 -8.95 6.86 15.29
C ASN A 252 -8.42 8.13 14.57
N PRO A 253 -9.26 9.13 14.29
CA PRO A 253 -10.67 9.25 14.68
C PRO A 253 -11.60 8.25 13.96
N SER A 254 -12.68 7.87 14.63
CA SER A 254 -13.58 6.77 14.24
C SER A 254 -14.38 7.03 12.96
N ASN A 255 -14.51 8.29 12.52
CA ASN A 255 -15.15 8.66 11.25
C ASN A 255 -14.42 8.11 10.00
N PHE A 256 -13.18 7.62 10.16
CA PHE A 256 -12.43 6.92 9.10
C PHE A 256 -12.59 5.40 9.15
N SER A 257 -13.32 4.85 10.14
CA SER A 257 -13.58 3.41 10.20
C SER A 257 -14.44 2.96 9.03
N ARG A 258 -14.06 1.82 8.41
CA ARG A 258 -14.70 1.35 7.17
C ARG A 258 -14.53 -0.14 6.94
N THR A 259 -15.34 -0.67 6.03
CA THR A 259 -15.08 -1.95 5.37
C THR A 259 -14.50 -1.68 3.98
N ASP A 260 -13.47 -2.40 3.62
CA ASP A 260 -12.84 -2.35 2.31
C ASP A 260 -12.97 -3.72 1.62
N HIS A 261 -13.42 -3.72 0.35
CA HIS A 261 -13.43 -4.88 -0.52
C HIS A 261 -12.65 -4.53 -1.78
N ASN A 262 -11.71 -5.38 -2.16
CA ASN A 262 -10.90 -5.19 -3.36
C ASN A 262 -10.88 -6.48 -4.19
N LEU A 263 -11.05 -6.33 -5.49
CA LEU A 263 -10.84 -7.36 -6.48
C LEU A 263 -9.77 -6.88 -7.46
N THR A 264 -8.73 -7.67 -7.66
CA THR A 264 -7.67 -7.41 -8.61
C THR A 264 -7.55 -8.57 -9.58
N VAL A 265 -7.43 -8.26 -10.86
CA VAL A 265 -7.12 -9.20 -11.93
C VAL A 265 -5.80 -8.76 -12.54
N SER A 266 -4.88 -9.68 -12.75
CA SER A 266 -3.62 -9.37 -13.42
C SER A 266 -3.22 -10.45 -14.40
N TRP A 267 -2.53 -10.01 -15.45
CA TRP A 267 -1.81 -10.85 -16.39
C TRP A 267 -0.35 -10.46 -16.36
N SER A 268 0.51 -11.45 -16.18
CA SER A 268 1.96 -11.27 -16.11
C SER A 268 2.65 -12.13 -17.17
N MET A 269 3.74 -11.63 -17.70
CA MET A 269 4.60 -12.33 -18.63
C MET A 269 6.05 -12.24 -18.14
N ALA A 270 6.72 -13.38 -18.04
CA ALA A 270 8.13 -13.49 -17.65
C ALA A 270 8.97 -14.01 -18.83
N PRO A 271 9.36 -13.15 -19.80
CA PRO A 271 10.11 -13.59 -20.97
C PRO A 271 11.51 -14.09 -20.62
N THR A 272 12.07 -13.70 -19.49
CA THR A 272 13.28 -14.25 -18.90
C THR A 272 13.08 -14.40 -17.39
N GLN A 273 13.98 -15.11 -16.71
CA GLN A 273 13.96 -15.26 -15.25
C GLN A 273 14.15 -13.92 -14.50
N GLU A 274 14.73 -12.93 -15.15
CA GLU A 274 15.05 -11.64 -14.57
C GLU A 274 14.01 -10.57 -14.89
N LEU A 275 13.19 -10.75 -15.94
CA LEU A 275 12.31 -9.72 -16.47
C LEU A 275 10.86 -10.15 -16.37
N THR A 276 10.03 -9.34 -15.73
CA THR A 276 8.59 -9.55 -15.66
C THR A 276 7.85 -8.31 -16.14
N LEU A 277 6.86 -8.51 -17.00
CA LEU A 277 5.88 -7.52 -17.40
C LEU A 277 4.55 -7.87 -16.76
N GLN A 278 3.83 -6.89 -16.24
CA GLN A 278 2.52 -7.10 -15.62
C GLN A 278 1.54 -6.02 -16.06
N PHE A 279 0.32 -6.45 -16.35
CA PHE A 279 -0.85 -5.59 -16.55
C PHE A 279 -1.90 -5.97 -15.51
N TYR A 280 -2.55 -4.98 -14.92
CA TYR A 280 -3.57 -5.24 -13.90
C TYR A 280 -4.73 -4.26 -13.96
N ALA A 281 -5.87 -4.74 -13.48
CA ALA A 281 -7.05 -3.94 -13.20
C ALA A 281 -7.54 -4.28 -11.79
N SER A 282 -7.92 -3.28 -11.02
CA SER A 282 -8.50 -3.48 -9.69
C SER A 282 -9.74 -2.62 -9.49
N ALA A 283 -10.68 -3.14 -8.71
CA ALA A 283 -11.86 -2.45 -8.25
C ALA A 283 -11.92 -2.53 -6.73
N ARG A 284 -12.09 -1.38 -6.06
CA ARG A 284 -12.21 -1.28 -4.61
C ARG A 284 -13.53 -0.62 -4.24
N LEU A 285 -14.18 -1.17 -3.21
CA LEU A 285 -15.35 -0.63 -2.54
C LEU A 285 -14.97 -0.33 -1.09
N ALA A 286 -15.06 0.95 -0.68
CA ALA A 286 -14.84 1.36 0.69
C ALA A 286 -16.13 1.94 1.28
N LYS A 287 -16.73 1.22 2.23
CA LYS A 287 -17.93 1.66 2.94
C LYS A 287 -17.53 2.15 4.32
N TYR A 288 -17.70 3.45 4.57
CA TYR A 288 -17.41 4.06 5.86
C TYR A 288 -18.55 3.77 6.85
N THR A 289 -18.14 3.36 8.06
CA THR A 289 -19.04 2.95 9.14
C THR A 289 -18.87 3.82 10.38
N GLY A 290 -18.14 4.94 10.23
CA GLY A 290 -17.82 5.85 11.32
C GLY A 290 -19.06 6.52 11.94
N ILE A 291 -18.83 7.18 13.06
CA ILE A 291 -19.89 7.87 13.81
C ILE A 291 -20.25 9.16 13.08
N GLN A 292 -21.55 9.47 12.98
CA GLN A 292 -22.01 10.74 12.51
C GLN A 292 -21.58 11.85 13.47
N LEU A 293 -20.84 12.83 12.97
CA LEU A 293 -20.40 13.99 13.73
C LEU A 293 -21.35 15.16 13.50
N PRO A 294 -21.66 15.98 14.53
CA PRO A 294 -22.48 17.17 14.33
C PRO A 294 -21.73 18.21 13.48
N PRO A 295 -22.44 18.94 12.61
CA PRO A 295 -21.83 20.03 11.84
C PRO A 295 -21.19 21.08 12.78
N PRO A 296 -20.06 21.71 12.37
CA PRO A 296 -19.46 21.76 11.04
C PRO A 296 -18.38 20.67 10.78
N ASN A 297 -18.35 19.60 11.56
CA ASN A 297 -17.33 18.59 11.44
C ASN A 297 -17.51 17.80 10.12
N PHE A 298 -16.38 17.41 9.54
CA PHE A 298 -16.36 16.53 8.39
C PHE A 298 -16.86 15.14 8.78
N ASP A 299 -17.85 14.64 8.07
CA ASP A 299 -18.52 13.39 8.38
C ASP A 299 -18.41 12.41 7.21
N ASN A 300 -17.77 11.26 7.45
CA ASN A 300 -17.71 10.14 6.53
C ASN A 300 -18.89 9.15 6.72
N TYR A 301 -19.86 9.50 7.55
CA TYR A 301 -20.97 8.60 7.85
C TYR A 301 -21.71 8.18 6.57
N ASP A 302 -21.89 6.88 6.40
CA ASP A 302 -22.56 6.26 5.25
C ASP A 302 -21.91 6.52 3.87
N ARG A 303 -20.70 7.07 3.83
CA ARG A 303 -19.94 7.28 2.61
C ARG A 303 -19.57 5.96 1.96
N LEU A 304 -19.75 5.86 0.65
CA LEU A 304 -19.30 4.76 -0.19
C LEU A 304 -18.38 5.31 -1.28
N ASP A 305 -17.15 4.82 -1.34
CA ASP A 305 -16.20 5.11 -2.40
C ASP A 305 -16.03 3.87 -3.30
N ILE A 306 -16.13 4.10 -4.61
CA ILE A 306 -15.86 3.09 -5.64
C ILE A 306 -14.63 3.54 -6.40
N GLN A 307 -13.55 2.78 -6.32
CA GLN A 307 -12.28 3.10 -6.95
C GLN A 307 -11.91 2.04 -7.98
N GLN A 308 -11.49 2.49 -9.15
CA GLN A 308 -10.98 1.66 -10.24
C GLN A 308 -9.53 2.06 -10.52
N THR A 309 -8.64 1.08 -10.67
CA THR A 309 -7.24 1.32 -11.01
C THR A 309 -6.84 0.39 -12.14
N TYR A 310 -6.19 0.94 -13.15
CA TYR A 310 -5.61 0.21 -14.26
C TYR A 310 -4.12 0.54 -14.32
N GLY A 311 -3.28 -0.46 -14.53
CA GLY A 311 -1.86 -0.21 -14.56
C GLY A 311 -1.04 -1.25 -15.30
N ALA A 312 0.20 -0.88 -15.56
CA ALA A 312 1.23 -1.73 -16.11
C ALA A 312 2.55 -1.51 -15.36
N SER A 313 3.32 -2.56 -15.24
CA SER A 313 4.67 -2.49 -14.65
C SER A 313 5.64 -3.41 -15.39
N ILE A 314 6.90 -3.02 -15.34
CA ILE A 314 8.04 -3.81 -15.76
C ILE A 314 8.98 -3.95 -14.56
N THR A 315 9.37 -5.16 -14.24
CA THR A 315 10.30 -5.46 -13.15
C THR A 315 11.50 -6.20 -13.70
N TRP A 316 12.69 -5.71 -13.39
CA TRP A 316 13.94 -6.35 -13.73
C TRP A 316 14.71 -6.71 -12.45
N SER A 317 14.97 -7.99 -12.24
CA SER A 317 15.64 -8.55 -11.06
C SER A 317 16.95 -9.23 -11.48
N PRO A 318 18.04 -8.45 -11.69
CA PRO A 318 19.31 -8.99 -12.17
C PRO A 318 19.96 -9.98 -11.20
N VAL A 319 19.62 -9.88 -9.93
CA VAL A 319 20.04 -10.77 -8.86
C VAL A 319 18.91 -10.91 -7.84
N GLU A 320 18.88 -11.98 -7.06
CA GLU A 320 17.78 -12.31 -6.15
C GLU A 320 17.50 -11.27 -5.06
N TYR A 321 18.45 -10.41 -4.74
CA TYR A 321 18.35 -9.39 -3.69
C TYR A 321 18.14 -7.98 -4.20
N VAL A 322 18.03 -7.77 -5.53
CA VAL A 322 17.82 -6.46 -6.15
C VAL A 322 16.74 -6.52 -7.23
N SER A 323 15.73 -5.68 -7.12
CA SER A 323 14.72 -5.51 -8.17
C SER A 323 14.56 -4.04 -8.53
N LEU A 324 14.55 -3.74 -9.83
CA LEU A 324 14.23 -2.44 -10.39
C LEU A 324 12.86 -2.50 -11.06
N ARG A 325 12.04 -1.51 -10.83
CA ARG A 325 10.67 -1.46 -11.35
C ARG A 325 10.40 -0.15 -12.07
N GLY A 326 9.75 -0.21 -13.23
CA GLY A 326 9.05 0.90 -13.86
C GLY A 326 7.55 0.65 -13.81
N PHE A 327 6.73 1.66 -13.60
CA PHE A 327 5.28 1.50 -13.57
C PHE A 327 4.51 2.73 -14.04
N VAL A 328 3.29 2.48 -14.50
CA VAL A 328 2.28 3.50 -14.79
C VAL A 328 0.94 2.97 -14.30
N SER A 329 0.13 3.83 -13.71
CA SER A 329 -1.24 3.50 -13.33
C SER A 329 -2.16 4.71 -13.43
N TRP A 330 -3.39 4.47 -13.81
CA TRP A 330 -4.47 5.43 -13.78
C TRP A 330 -5.53 4.96 -12.81
N THR A 331 -5.97 5.86 -11.92
CA THR A 331 -6.97 5.60 -10.90
C THR A 331 -8.10 6.59 -11.03
N LYS A 332 -9.34 6.07 -10.97
CA LYS A 332 -10.56 6.85 -10.83
C LYS A 332 -11.28 6.40 -9.59
N SER A 333 -11.77 7.35 -8.82
CA SER A 333 -12.60 7.13 -7.64
C SER A 333 -13.87 7.97 -7.74
N ASP A 334 -15.01 7.36 -7.43
CA ASP A 334 -16.30 8.01 -7.31
C ASP A 334 -16.81 7.82 -5.88
N SER A 335 -17.30 8.89 -5.25
CA SER A 335 -17.82 8.89 -3.88
C SER A 335 -19.29 9.32 -3.84
N THR A 336 -20.06 8.70 -2.94
CA THR A 336 -21.47 9.09 -2.73
C THR A 336 -21.63 10.42 -1.98
N GLN A 337 -20.57 10.90 -1.34
CA GLN A 337 -20.57 12.22 -0.71
C GLN A 337 -20.03 13.27 -1.68
N VAL A 338 -20.81 14.34 -1.85
CA VAL A 338 -20.55 15.44 -2.79
C VAL A 338 -19.42 16.37 -2.31
N ALA A 339 -18.96 16.24 -1.07
CA ALA A 339 -17.78 16.97 -0.61
C ALA A 339 -16.53 16.53 -1.38
N ASP A 340 -15.63 17.47 -1.68
CA ASP A 340 -14.42 17.37 -2.53
C ASP A 340 -13.46 16.20 -2.23
N THR A 341 -13.84 15.25 -1.39
CA THR A 341 -13.04 14.13 -0.95
C THR A 341 -13.61 12.81 -1.41
N GLY A 342 -12.78 11.98 -2.04
CA GLY A 342 -13.16 10.64 -2.48
C GLY A 342 -13.53 10.51 -3.95
N THR A 343 -13.95 11.59 -4.63
CA THR A 343 -14.12 11.63 -6.10
C THR A 343 -12.88 12.25 -6.72
N PHE A 344 -12.13 11.50 -7.52
CA PHE A 344 -10.91 11.99 -8.14
C PHE A 344 -10.47 11.12 -9.32
N GLU A 345 -9.58 11.68 -10.12
CA GLU A 345 -8.77 10.94 -11.10
C GLU A 345 -7.29 11.27 -10.87
N ALA A 346 -6.42 10.26 -10.97
CA ALA A 346 -4.99 10.42 -10.82
C ALA A 346 -4.21 9.50 -11.75
N LEU A 347 -3.18 10.03 -12.40
CA LEU A 347 -2.17 9.26 -13.14
C LEU A 347 -0.90 9.21 -12.30
N ASN A 348 -0.37 8.02 -12.08
CA ASN A 348 0.91 7.78 -11.45
C ASN A 348 1.87 7.15 -12.46
N ALA A 349 3.10 7.65 -12.54
CA ALA A 349 4.13 7.08 -13.38
C ALA A 349 5.50 7.25 -12.73
N GLY A 350 6.27 6.19 -12.66
CA GLY A 350 7.57 6.25 -11.98
C GLY A 350 8.36 4.98 -11.98
N THR A 351 9.34 4.97 -11.08
CA THR A 351 10.29 3.86 -10.90
C THR A 351 10.43 3.50 -9.44
N GLY A 352 10.91 2.28 -9.17
CA GLY A 352 11.22 1.81 -7.83
C GLY A 352 12.45 0.92 -7.80
N LEU A 353 13.10 0.89 -6.64
CA LEU A 353 14.20 -0.01 -6.29
C LEU A 353 13.80 -0.77 -5.04
N ASN A 354 13.86 -2.08 -5.11
CA ASN A 354 13.69 -2.97 -3.95
C ASN A 354 14.99 -3.71 -3.67
N LEU A 355 15.42 -3.67 -2.42
CA LEU A 355 16.55 -4.43 -1.90
C LEU A 355 16.02 -5.37 -0.82
N ILE A 356 16.33 -6.67 -0.92
CA ILE A 356 15.92 -7.68 0.06
C ILE A 356 17.12 -8.49 0.50
N TYR A 357 17.24 -8.71 1.81
CA TYR A 357 18.20 -9.61 2.40
C TYR A 357 17.49 -10.58 3.34
N ARG A 358 17.77 -11.90 3.18
CA ARG A 358 17.18 -12.99 3.96
C ARG A 358 18.26 -13.72 4.72
N PHE A 359 18.01 -14.12 6.00
CA PHE A 359 18.98 -14.78 6.87
C PHE A 359 18.31 -15.67 7.93
#